data_7e9532b0bfdee1a2aa599c429c892757
#
_entry.id   7e9532b0bfdee1a2aa599c429c892757
#
_cell.length_a   1.000
_cell.length_b   1.000
_cell.length_c   1.000
_cell.angle_alpha   90.00
_cell.angle_beta   90.00
_cell.angle_gamma   90.00
#
_symmetry.space_group_name_H-M   'P 1'
#
loop_
_entity.id
_entity.type
_entity.pdbx_description
1 polymer ?
#
loop_
_entity_poly.entity_id
_entity_poly.type
_entity_poly.pdbx_seq_one_letter_code
_entity_poly.pdbx_strand_id
1 'polypeptide(L)'
;MKAYVCKVCGYVHIGDEAPEKCPQCGASKDKFELKDMSGDKDYADEHKIGVAQGLDEEVVKGLKDNFMGECTEVGMYIAMSRQADRDGYPEIAEAFKRYALEEAEHAAKFAELLGEVVYADTKKNLELRAAAEQGACMGKKELATRAKELGYDAIHDTVHEIAKDEARHVRGFDGLLKRYFSK
;
A
#
# COMPACT_ATOMS: atom_id res chain seq x y z
N MET A 1 -27.04 5.69 -27.82
CA MET A 1 -25.95 6.23 -28.67
C MET A 1 -25.04 5.04 -29.00
N LYS A 2 -24.76 4.78 -30.27
CA LYS A 2 -23.96 3.63 -30.67
C LYS A 2 -22.49 3.98 -30.63
N ALA A 3 -21.66 3.10 -30.08
CA ALA A 3 -20.20 3.22 -30.09
C ALA A 3 -19.59 2.04 -30.84
N TYR A 4 -18.67 2.35 -31.75
CA TYR A 4 -17.93 1.37 -32.54
C TYR A 4 -16.47 1.38 -32.10
N VAL A 5 -15.98 0.26 -31.57
CA VAL A 5 -14.61 0.10 -31.07
C VAL A 5 -13.74 -0.59 -32.11
N CYS A 6 -12.64 0.04 -32.48
CA CYS A 6 -11.65 -0.55 -33.39
C CYS A 6 -10.89 -1.68 -32.67
N LYS A 7 -11.02 -2.94 -33.16
CA LYS A 7 -10.33 -4.12 -32.59
C LYS A 7 -8.80 -4.08 -32.74
N VAL A 8 -8.27 -3.18 -33.57
CA VAL A 8 -6.83 -3.08 -33.82
C VAL A 8 -6.15 -2.13 -32.83
N CYS A 9 -6.77 -0.96 -32.53
CA CYS A 9 -6.11 0.08 -31.72
C CYS A 9 -6.96 0.62 -30.55
N GLY A 10 -8.18 0.10 -30.38
CA GLY A 10 -9.07 0.55 -29.29
C GLY A 10 -9.78 1.89 -29.53
N TYR A 11 -9.58 2.56 -30.67
CA TYR A 11 -10.27 3.82 -30.98
C TYR A 11 -11.78 3.67 -30.94
N VAL A 12 -12.47 4.56 -30.27
CA VAL A 12 -13.93 4.57 -30.14
C VAL A 12 -14.54 5.64 -31.02
N HIS A 13 -15.38 5.22 -31.95
CA HIS A 13 -16.23 6.09 -32.79
C HIS A 13 -17.65 6.12 -32.27
N ILE A 14 -18.19 7.34 -32.01
CA ILE A 14 -19.57 7.51 -31.61
C ILE A 14 -20.36 8.01 -32.81
N GLY A 15 -21.34 7.23 -33.26
CA GLY A 15 -22.13 7.56 -34.43
C GLY A 15 -23.18 6.48 -34.72
N ASP A 16 -23.92 6.64 -35.82
CA ASP A 16 -24.95 5.69 -36.23
C ASP A 16 -24.35 4.45 -36.91
N GLU A 17 -23.14 4.58 -37.48
CA GLU A 17 -22.40 3.51 -38.12
C GLU A 17 -20.88 3.66 -37.94
N ALA A 18 -20.13 2.56 -38.12
CA ALA A 18 -18.68 2.58 -38.06
C ALA A 18 -18.07 3.36 -39.24
N PRO A 19 -16.97 4.09 -39.03
CA PRO A 19 -16.29 4.82 -40.09
C PRO A 19 -15.64 3.85 -41.11
N GLU A 20 -15.55 4.24 -42.35
CA GLU A 20 -14.94 3.42 -43.42
C GLU A 20 -13.49 3.05 -43.15
N LYS A 21 -12.77 3.93 -42.47
CA LYS A 21 -11.39 3.71 -41.98
C LYS A 21 -11.22 4.28 -40.59
N CYS A 22 -10.49 3.57 -39.76
CA CYS A 22 -10.13 4.06 -38.43
C CYS A 22 -9.21 5.31 -38.55
N PRO A 23 -9.60 6.46 -37.97
CA PRO A 23 -8.80 7.68 -38.07
C PRO A 23 -7.47 7.57 -37.31
N GLN A 24 -7.34 6.64 -36.37
CA GLN A 24 -6.12 6.46 -35.59
C GLN A 24 -5.13 5.46 -36.21
N CYS A 25 -5.60 4.32 -36.75
CA CYS A 25 -4.70 3.27 -37.25
C CYS A 25 -4.93 2.87 -38.72
N GLY A 26 -5.91 3.46 -39.39
CA GLY A 26 -6.21 3.18 -40.80
C GLY A 26 -6.94 1.85 -41.05
N ALA A 27 -7.28 1.07 -40.02
CA ALA A 27 -8.01 -0.18 -40.14
C ALA A 27 -9.38 0.03 -40.80
N SER A 28 -9.81 -0.92 -41.62
CA SER A 28 -11.08 -0.90 -42.34
C SER A 28 -12.29 -1.06 -41.43
N LYS A 29 -13.48 -0.67 -41.91
CA LYS A 29 -14.77 -0.70 -41.21
C LYS A 29 -15.10 -2.05 -40.57
N ASP A 30 -14.72 -3.16 -41.19
CA ASP A 30 -14.92 -4.52 -40.68
C ASP A 30 -14.16 -4.85 -39.40
N LYS A 31 -13.19 -4.00 -39.03
CA LYS A 31 -12.46 -4.12 -37.77
C LYS A 31 -13.12 -3.39 -36.59
N PHE A 32 -14.28 -2.81 -36.82
CA PHE A 32 -15.03 -2.18 -35.73
C PHE A 32 -16.09 -3.13 -35.15
N GLU A 33 -16.21 -3.12 -33.84
CA GLU A 33 -17.23 -3.83 -33.09
C GLU A 33 -18.20 -2.83 -32.47
N LEU A 34 -19.51 -3.10 -32.66
CA LEU A 34 -20.54 -2.31 -32.00
C LEU A 34 -20.57 -2.64 -30.52
N LYS A 35 -20.34 -1.64 -29.67
CA LYS A 35 -20.62 -1.72 -28.23
C LYS A 35 -21.88 -0.95 -27.90
N ASP A 36 -22.78 -1.60 -27.20
CA ASP A 36 -23.94 -0.93 -26.61
C ASP A 36 -23.50 -0.12 -25.39
N MET A 37 -23.60 1.19 -25.49
CA MET A 37 -23.26 2.13 -24.43
C MET A 37 -24.49 2.55 -23.61
N SER A 38 -25.61 1.86 -23.75
CA SER A 38 -26.86 2.14 -23.03
C SER A 38 -26.94 1.40 -21.68
N GLY A 39 -26.03 0.46 -21.40
CA GLY A 39 -25.87 -0.16 -20.10
C GLY A 39 -25.12 0.72 -19.09
N ASP A 40 -25.08 0.29 -17.85
CA ASP A 40 -24.19 0.88 -16.83
C ASP A 40 -22.78 0.99 -17.40
N LYS A 41 -22.18 2.17 -17.28
CA LYS A 41 -20.85 2.41 -17.83
C LYS A 41 -19.89 1.47 -17.12
N ASP A 42 -19.42 0.46 -17.84
CA ASP A 42 -18.35 -0.44 -17.42
C ASP A 42 -17.06 0.37 -17.40
N TYR A 43 -16.82 1.06 -16.31
CA TYR A 43 -15.52 1.64 -16.03
C TYR A 43 -14.54 0.54 -15.65
N ALA A 44 -13.26 0.82 -15.71
CA ALA A 44 -12.23 -0.05 -15.15
C ALA A 44 -12.63 -0.53 -13.75
N ASP A 45 -12.20 -1.74 -13.38
CA ASP A 45 -12.55 -2.38 -12.11
C ASP A 45 -12.50 -1.41 -10.93
N GLU A 46 -13.49 -1.53 -10.05
CA GLU A 46 -13.58 -0.72 -8.86
C GLU A 46 -12.39 -1.03 -7.93
N HIS A 47 -11.52 -0.06 -7.72
CA HIS A 47 -10.43 -0.15 -6.77
C HIS A 47 -10.97 -0.04 -5.35
N LYS A 48 -11.05 -1.18 -4.67
CA LYS A 48 -11.50 -1.28 -3.27
C LYS A 48 -10.54 -2.11 -2.44
N ILE A 49 -10.51 -1.84 -1.13
CA ILE A 49 -9.71 -2.63 -0.20
C ILE A 49 -10.13 -4.09 -0.25
N GLY A 50 -9.16 -4.99 -0.43
CA GLY A 50 -9.38 -6.42 -0.48
C GLY A 50 -9.82 -6.96 -1.84
N VAL A 51 -9.62 -6.21 -2.93
CA VAL A 51 -10.00 -6.66 -4.29
C VAL A 51 -9.31 -7.97 -4.69
N ALA A 52 -8.14 -8.29 -4.11
CA ALA A 52 -7.41 -9.53 -4.38
C ALA A 52 -7.92 -10.75 -3.59
N GLN A 53 -8.88 -10.58 -2.69
CA GLN A 53 -9.40 -11.70 -1.90
C GLN A 53 -10.18 -12.70 -2.78
N GLY A 54 -9.78 -13.97 -2.68
CA GLY A 54 -10.40 -15.05 -3.46
C GLY A 54 -9.96 -15.15 -4.91
N LEU A 55 -8.95 -14.39 -5.32
CA LEU A 55 -8.31 -14.51 -6.63
C LEU A 55 -7.32 -15.68 -6.68
N ASP A 56 -6.63 -15.82 -7.80
CA ASP A 56 -5.60 -16.85 -8.02
C ASP A 56 -4.54 -16.83 -6.93
N GLU A 57 -4.20 -18.01 -6.40
CA GLU A 57 -3.29 -18.17 -5.25
C GLU A 57 -1.87 -17.69 -5.55
N GLU A 58 -1.36 -17.85 -6.78
CA GLU A 58 -0.03 -17.41 -7.18
C GLU A 58 0.02 -15.88 -7.22
N VAL A 59 -1.03 -15.23 -7.73
CA VAL A 59 -1.15 -13.76 -7.74
C VAL A 59 -1.21 -13.24 -6.30
N VAL A 60 -2.06 -13.80 -5.45
CA VAL A 60 -2.20 -13.39 -4.04
C VAL A 60 -0.88 -13.57 -3.28
N LYS A 61 -0.20 -14.72 -3.51
CA LYS A 61 1.13 -14.97 -2.92
C LYS A 61 2.14 -13.90 -3.38
N GLY A 62 2.18 -13.61 -4.69
CA GLY A 62 3.05 -12.58 -5.24
C GLY A 62 2.81 -11.19 -4.61
N LEU A 63 1.55 -10.81 -4.40
CA LEU A 63 1.20 -9.56 -3.72
C LEU A 63 1.70 -9.53 -2.26
N LYS A 64 1.59 -10.65 -1.52
CA LYS A 64 2.09 -10.76 -0.14
C LYS A 64 3.61 -10.68 -0.06
N ASP A 65 4.30 -11.39 -0.96
CA ASP A 65 5.76 -11.39 -1.01
C ASP A 65 6.28 -9.97 -1.32
N ASN A 66 5.66 -9.26 -2.27
CA ASN A 66 5.99 -7.87 -2.57
C ASN A 66 5.67 -6.95 -1.38
N PHE A 67 4.50 -7.05 -0.76
CA PHE A 67 4.16 -6.27 0.44
C PHE A 67 5.24 -6.38 1.52
N MET A 68 5.71 -7.60 1.82
CA MET A 68 6.77 -7.82 2.80
C MET A 68 8.11 -7.27 2.35
N GLY A 69 8.43 -7.37 1.06
CA GLY A 69 9.63 -6.79 0.45
C GLY A 69 9.67 -5.27 0.65
N GLU A 70 8.64 -4.58 0.20
CA GLU A 70 8.53 -3.13 0.30
C GLU A 70 8.59 -2.63 1.75
N CYS A 71 7.87 -3.28 2.68
CA CYS A 71 7.96 -2.95 4.11
C CYS A 71 9.38 -3.10 4.65
N THR A 72 10.13 -4.10 4.19
CA THR A 72 11.53 -4.32 4.59
C THR A 72 12.43 -3.24 4.02
N GLU A 73 12.24 -2.86 2.75
CA GLU A 73 13.04 -1.83 2.06
C GLU A 73 12.88 -0.45 2.70
N VAL A 74 11.69 -0.08 3.19
CA VAL A 74 11.49 1.16 3.96
C VAL A 74 12.49 1.24 5.11
N GLY A 75 12.58 0.20 5.95
CA GLY A 75 13.49 0.18 7.09
C GLY A 75 14.96 0.17 6.67
N MET A 76 15.30 -0.62 5.67
CA MET A 76 16.65 -0.72 5.12
C MET A 76 17.13 0.62 4.56
N TYR A 77 16.34 1.29 3.72
CA TYR A 77 16.74 2.55 3.09
C TYR A 77 16.88 3.68 4.12
N ILE A 78 16.01 3.74 5.13
CA ILE A 78 16.21 4.70 6.24
C ILE A 78 17.50 4.43 7.00
N ALA A 79 17.85 3.17 7.25
CA ALA A 79 19.12 2.82 7.91
C ALA A 79 20.34 3.16 7.04
N MET A 80 20.27 2.87 5.73
CA MET A 80 21.30 3.21 4.75
C MET A 80 21.48 4.74 4.60
N SER A 81 20.38 5.49 4.63
CA SER A 81 20.40 6.95 4.65
C SER A 81 21.22 7.49 5.84
N ARG A 82 20.96 6.97 7.04
CA ARG A 82 21.71 7.36 8.24
C ARG A 82 23.19 7.01 8.14
N GLN A 83 23.54 5.90 7.48
CA GLN A 83 24.94 5.55 7.25
C GLN A 83 25.59 6.50 6.24
N ALA A 84 24.93 6.81 5.15
CA ALA A 84 25.43 7.76 4.15
C ALA A 84 25.68 9.16 4.76
N ASP A 85 24.79 9.63 5.66
CA ASP A 85 25.01 10.87 6.41
C ASP A 85 26.28 10.81 7.27
N ARG A 86 26.51 9.72 8.01
CA ARG A 86 27.71 9.52 8.83
C ARG A 86 28.99 9.49 8.01
N ASP A 87 28.91 8.95 6.79
CA ASP A 87 30.04 8.85 5.86
C ASP A 87 30.27 10.15 5.07
N GLY A 88 29.43 11.18 5.26
CA GLY A 88 29.56 12.49 4.61
C GLY A 88 28.99 12.56 3.19
N TYR A 89 28.02 11.71 2.85
CA TYR A 89 27.33 11.68 1.55
C TYR A 89 25.89 12.15 1.64
N PRO A 90 25.60 13.43 1.88
CA PRO A 90 24.24 13.92 2.12
C PRO A 90 23.30 13.73 0.93
N GLU A 91 23.79 13.78 -0.31
CA GLU A 91 22.97 13.56 -1.50
C GLU A 91 22.50 12.09 -1.61
N ILE A 92 23.38 11.14 -1.22
CA ILE A 92 23.03 9.71 -1.16
C ILE A 92 22.05 9.46 -0.02
N ALA A 93 22.26 10.08 1.14
CA ALA A 93 21.35 9.99 2.27
C ALA A 93 19.94 10.47 1.91
N GLU A 94 19.83 11.59 1.22
CA GLU A 94 18.54 12.14 0.78
C GLU A 94 17.87 11.25 -0.28
N ALA A 95 18.65 10.67 -1.21
CA ALA A 95 18.11 9.73 -2.19
C ALA A 95 17.49 8.50 -1.50
N PHE A 96 18.18 7.89 -0.52
CA PHE A 96 17.65 6.77 0.26
C PHE A 96 16.35 7.12 1.02
N LYS A 97 16.28 8.31 1.64
CA LYS A 97 15.05 8.77 2.33
C LYS A 97 13.87 8.87 1.37
N ARG A 98 14.12 9.46 0.18
CA ARG A 98 13.07 9.61 -0.83
C ARG A 98 12.58 8.25 -1.30
N TYR A 99 13.47 7.33 -1.63
CA TYR A 99 13.08 5.98 -2.05
C TYR A 99 12.36 5.21 -0.95
N ALA A 100 12.78 5.32 0.32
CA ALA A 100 12.04 4.73 1.43
C ALA A 100 10.58 5.19 1.50
N LEU A 101 10.29 6.45 1.17
CA LEU A 101 8.91 6.95 1.11
C LEU A 101 8.15 6.41 -0.11
N GLU A 102 8.84 6.22 -1.25
CA GLU A 102 8.25 5.59 -2.43
C GLU A 102 7.90 4.11 -2.15
N GLU A 103 8.79 3.34 -1.48
CA GLU A 103 8.49 1.96 -1.06
C GLU A 103 7.36 1.87 -0.03
N ALA A 104 7.23 2.86 0.85
CA ALA A 104 6.08 2.93 1.76
C ALA A 104 4.75 3.10 1.02
N GLU A 105 4.71 3.87 -0.07
CA GLU A 105 3.55 4.00 -0.96
C GLU A 105 3.26 2.71 -1.73
N HIS A 106 4.30 1.99 -2.19
CA HIS A 106 4.14 0.67 -2.81
C HIS A 106 3.55 -0.34 -1.83
N ALA A 107 4.11 -0.43 -0.62
CA ALA A 107 3.59 -1.29 0.45
C ALA A 107 2.13 -0.97 0.77
N ALA A 108 1.75 0.32 0.85
CA ALA A 108 0.37 0.72 1.09
C ALA A 108 -0.58 0.21 0.01
N LYS A 109 -0.19 0.31 -1.27
CA LYS A 109 -1.00 -0.19 -2.40
C LYS A 109 -1.18 -1.72 -2.33
N PHE A 110 -0.12 -2.47 -2.04
CA PHE A 110 -0.23 -3.93 -1.85
C PHE A 110 -1.13 -4.28 -0.65
N ALA A 111 -1.03 -3.53 0.46
CA ALA A 111 -1.90 -3.72 1.62
C ALA A 111 -3.38 -3.48 1.29
N GLU A 112 -3.69 -2.46 0.50
CA GLU A 112 -5.04 -2.15 0.03
C GLU A 112 -5.58 -3.25 -0.89
N LEU A 113 -4.79 -3.74 -1.86
CA LEU A 113 -5.19 -4.84 -2.73
C LEU A 113 -5.50 -6.11 -1.94
N LEU A 114 -4.68 -6.45 -0.95
CA LEU A 114 -4.85 -7.64 -0.12
C LEU A 114 -6.01 -7.52 0.88
N GLY A 115 -6.21 -6.35 1.50
CA GLY A 115 -7.25 -6.14 2.51
C GLY A 115 -7.10 -7.00 3.77
N GLU A 116 -5.85 -7.41 4.11
CA GLU A 116 -5.56 -8.25 5.27
C GLU A 116 -5.16 -7.44 6.50
N VAL A 117 -4.43 -6.33 6.29
CA VAL A 117 -3.89 -5.47 7.36
C VAL A 117 -4.55 -4.09 7.41
N VAL A 118 -5.32 -3.74 6.39
CA VAL A 118 -6.11 -2.51 6.30
C VAL A 118 -7.55 -2.84 5.94
N TYR A 119 -8.50 -2.12 6.53
CA TYR A 119 -9.94 -2.33 6.36
C TYR A 119 -10.61 -1.04 5.90
N ALA A 120 -11.70 -1.15 5.14
CA ALA A 120 -12.54 -0.01 4.73
C ALA A 120 -13.35 0.60 5.88
N ASP A 121 -12.88 0.46 7.11
CA ASP A 121 -13.48 0.95 8.35
C ASP A 121 -12.39 1.55 9.24
N THR A 122 -12.39 2.88 9.34
CA THR A 122 -11.39 3.62 10.13
C THR A 122 -11.43 3.26 11.62
N LYS A 123 -12.61 3.04 12.19
CA LYS A 123 -12.75 2.64 13.60
C LYS A 123 -12.08 1.28 13.82
N LYS A 124 -12.37 0.30 12.97
CA LYS A 124 -11.77 -1.03 13.05
C LYS A 124 -10.24 -0.97 12.90
N ASN A 125 -9.73 -0.15 11.97
CA ASN A 125 -8.28 0.04 11.82
C ASN A 125 -7.64 0.58 13.10
N LEU A 126 -8.25 1.58 13.75
CA LEU A 126 -7.75 2.14 15.01
C LEU A 126 -7.78 1.10 16.15
N GLU A 127 -8.87 0.35 16.30
CA GLU A 127 -9.02 -0.68 17.34
C GLU A 127 -7.95 -1.77 17.21
N LEU A 128 -7.75 -2.28 15.99
CA LEU A 128 -6.76 -3.31 15.71
C LEU A 128 -5.33 -2.80 15.90
N ARG A 129 -5.06 -1.55 15.52
CA ARG A 129 -3.73 -0.97 15.72
C ARG A 129 -3.44 -0.70 17.19
N ALA A 130 -4.38 -0.14 17.96
CA ALA A 130 -4.21 0.05 19.39
C ALA A 130 -3.86 -1.28 20.10
N ALA A 131 -4.57 -2.36 19.79
CA ALA A 131 -4.27 -3.70 20.33
C ALA A 131 -2.90 -4.23 19.91
N ALA A 132 -2.52 -4.07 18.63
CA ALA A 132 -1.22 -4.51 18.12
C ALA A 132 -0.05 -3.72 18.74
N GLU A 133 -0.17 -2.39 18.88
CA GLU A 133 0.84 -1.56 19.53
C GLU A 133 1.02 -1.92 21.01
N GLN A 134 -0.08 -2.27 21.70
CA GLN A 134 0.00 -2.77 23.08
C GLN A 134 0.83 -4.06 23.15
N GLY A 135 0.60 -5.01 22.25
CA GLY A 135 1.40 -6.26 22.17
C GLY A 135 2.86 -5.96 21.81
N ALA A 136 3.09 -5.08 20.84
CA ALA A 136 4.43 -4.68 20.43
C ALA A 136 5.21 -3.98 21.55
N CYS A 137 4.55 -3.12 22.35
CA CYS A 137 5.14 -2.49 23.52
C CYS A 137 5.59 -3.53 24.56
N MET A 138 4.72 -4.51 24.87
CA MET A 138 5.04 -5.57 25.82
C MET A 138 6.22 -6.42 25.37
N GLY A 139 6.19 -6.93 24.14
CA GLY A 139 7.27 -7.75 23.59
C GLY A 139 8.61 -7.02 23.51
N LYS A 140 8.61 -5.75 23.11
CA LYS A 140 9.84 -4.93 23.11
C LYS A 140 10.38 -4.68 24.53
N LYS A 141 9.48 -4.47 25.50
CA LYS A 141 9.89 -4.34 26.90
C LYS A 141 10.57 -5.61 27.43
N GLU A 142 10.02 -6.77 27.13
CA GLU A 142 10.61 -8.08 27.51
C GLU A 142 11.99 -8.26 26.84
N LEU A 143 12.10 -7.96 25.54
CA LEU A 143 13.36 -8.02 24.81
C LEU A 143 14.41 -7.06 25.40
N ALA A 144 14.02 -5.82 25.69
CA ALA A 144 14.91 -4.85 26.31
C ALA A 144 15.40 -5.32 27.70
N THR A 145 14.51 -5.88 28.51
CA THR A 145 14.86 -6.44 29.82
C THR A 145 15.89 -7.57 29.65
N ARG A 146 15.66 -8.48 28.73
CA ARG A 146 16.60 -9.58 28.45
C ARG A 146 17.95 -9.08 27.95
N ALA A 147 17.97 -8.06 27.07
CA ALA A 147 19.20 -7.45 26.61
C ALA A 147 20.02 -6.85 27.79
N LYS A 148 19.32 -6.19 28.73
CA LYS A 148 19.96 -5.64 29.93
C LYS A 148 20.59 -6.69 30.82
N GLU A 149 19.88 -7.79 31.08
CA GLU A 149 20.39 -8.95 31.85
C GLU A 149 21.69 -9.55 31.24
N LEU A 150 21.80 -9.48 29.91
CA LEU A 150 22.98 -9.99 29.18
C LEU A 150 24.09 -8.94 29.00
N GLY A 151 23.92 -7.73 29.51
CA GLY A 151 24.90 -6.64 29.37
C GLY A 151 24.92 -6.00 27.98
N TYR A 152 23.87 -6.12 27.18
CA TYR A 152 23.76 -5.55 25.83
C TYR A 152 23.13 -4.13 25.89
N ASP A 153 23.80 -3.19 26.54
CA ASP A 153 23.25 -1.88 26.86
C ASP A 153 22.74 -1.11 25.63
N ALA A 154 23.48 -1.10 24.52
CA ALA A 154 23.06 -0.42 23.30
C ALA A 154 21.76 -1.02 22.70
N ILE A 155 21.58 -2.33 22.80
CA ILE A 155 20.36 -3.02 22.37
C ILE A 155 19.21 -2.67 23.32
N HIS A 156 19.47 -2.78 24.64
CA HIS A 156 18.50 -2.40 25.67
C HIS A 156 17.98 -0.98 25.45
N ASP A 157 18.85 -0.01 25.35
CA ASP A 157 18.49 1.40 25.24
C ASP A 157 17.65 1.66 23.98
N THR A 158 18.07 1.12 22.84
CA THR A 158 17.34 1.27 21.58
C THR A 158 15.95 0.65 21.66
N VAL A 159 15.85 -0.61 22.09
CA VAL A 159 14.56 -1.33 22.12
C VAL A 159 13.62 -0.76 23.18
N HIS A 160 14.17 -0.30 24.34
CA HIS A 160 13.39 0.33 25.38
C HIS A 160 12.78 1.67 24.93
N GLU A 161 13.52 2.50 24.20
CA GLU A 161 12.96 3.74 23.63
C GLU A 161 11.87 3.44 22.62
N ILE A 162 12.05 2.45 21.73
CA ILE A 162 10.99 2.03 20.81
C ILE A 162 9.75 1.53 21.57
N ALA A 163 9.91 0.77 22.67
CA ALA A 163 8.78 0.35 23.50
C ALA A 163 7.98 1.52 24.08
N LYS A 164 8.64 2.64 24.43
CA LYS A 164 7.95 3.88 24.85
C LYS A 164 7.19 4.53 23.70
N ASP A 165 7.71 4.48 22.48
CA ASP A 165 7.01 4.96 21.31
C ASP A 165 5.74 4.16 21.05
N GLU A 166 5.78 2.81 21.15
CA GLU A 166 4.59 1.96 21.01
C GLU A 166 3.53 2.30 22.07
N ALA A 167 3.95 2.53 23.33
CA ALA A 167 3.03 2.97 24.38
C ALA A 167 2.40 4.35 24.11
N ARG A 168 3.12 5.23 23.41
CA ARG A 168 2.59 6.53 22.95
C ARG A 168 1.58 6.34 21.83
N HIS A 169 1.85 5.43 20.88
CA HIS A 169 0.94 5.08 19.78
C HIS A 169 -0.38 4.52 20.32
N VAL A 170 -0.36 3.60 21.29
CA VAL A 170 -1.57 3.09 21.98
C VAL A 170 -2.40 4.24 22.51
N ARG A 171 -1.80 5.13 23.30
CA ARG A 171 -2.53 6.29 23.87
C ARG A 171 -3.09 7.22 22.80
N GLY A 172 -2.36 7.39 21.69
CA GLY A 172 -2.81 8.16 20.54
C GLY A 172 -4.05 7.57 19.90
N PHE A 173 -4.02 6.27 19.58
CA PHE A 173 -5.15 5.56 18.96
C PHE A 173 -6.37 5.50 19.89
N ASP A 174 -6.20 5.20 21.18
CA ASP A 174 -7.27 5.22 22.17
C ASP A 174 -7.90 6.61 22.31
N GLY A 175 -7.07 7.66 22.31
CA GLY A 175 -7.54 9.04 22.33
C GLY A 175 -8.39 9.39 21.11
N LEU A 176 -8.00 8.94 19.92
CA LEU A 176 -8.78 9.13 18.69
C LEU A 176 -10.07 8.31 18.70
N LEU A 177 -10.05 7.05 19.15
CA LEU A 177 -11.24 6.24 19.32
C LEU A 177 -12.25 6.90 20.25
N LYS A 178 -11.79 7.37 21.40
CA LYS A 178 -12.63 8.08 22.36
C LYS A 178 -13.21 9.36 21.77
N ARG A 179 -12.43 10.13 21.04
CA ARG A 179 -12.84 11.42 20.48
C ARG A 179 -13.89 11.29 19.38
N TYR A 180 -13.74 10.31 18.49
CA TYR A 180 -14.54 10.24 17.27
C TYR A 180 -15.59 9.14 17.27
N PHE A 181 -15.43 8.08 18.09
CA PHE A 181 -16.26 6.89 18.03
C PHE A 181 -16.92 6.51 19.37
N SER A 182 -16.66 7.23 20.47
CA SER A 182 -17.40 7.07 21.73
C SER A 182 -18.47 8.16 21.78
N LYS A 183 -19.68 7.80 21.39
CA LYS A 183 -20.89 8.58 21.67
C LYS A 183 -21.72 7.83 22.70
#